data_5057a7f2e56480d3c363ee0c3597c666
#
_entry.id   5057a7f2e56480d3c363ee0c3597c666
#
_cell.length_a   1.000
_cell.length_b   1.000
_cell.length_c   1.000
_cell.angle_alpha   90.00
_cell.angle_beta   90.00
_cell.angle_gamma   90.00
#
_symmetry.space_group_name_H-M   'P 1'
#
loop_
_entity.id
_entity.type
_entity.pdbx_description
1 polymer ?
#
loop_
_entity_poly.entity_id
_entity_poly.type
_entity_poly.pdbx_seq_one_letter_code
_entity_poly.pdbx_strand_id
1 'polypeptide(L)'
;MVDSLDPGRFYWSSSPSSGAGILQNFTTGDQHEWGVWFGQMPFQQYKDNAGRFISEYGLQSLPEIKTIKKFDSTITKWTLESEALNFRQRSKMPWISKNFTGFDMMEYYINKYFYSPENLEEFIYLSQLTQALGLTNAIHAHRRNKPYTMGSLYWQIDDVWPTVSWSSVDYFGNWKAAHYGVKKAFDPVLISPDVKDSTLTITVVNDKLKELSGTLFLDVFTLDGLRVFSTDNSVNIQANSATAVYTESTGELLCGQNENNVYLSTYLVTGDSTLTENIFYFVDPKYLKLKTPKFSTSIKKYQNEWIVSLTASTLAKDVYLSFDTLIGKWTDNYFDLRSGVEKTVIFTPEIKIETPKPKLNIISLADIIE
;
A
#
# COMPACT_ATOMS: atom_id res chain seq x y z
N MET A 1 -33.62 -21.52 1.10
CA MET A 1 -34.06 -20.35 0.31
C MET A 1 -33.16 -20.14 -0.91
N VAL A 2 -31.82 -19.96 -0.79
CA VAL A 2 -30.96 -19.77 -1.96
C VAL A 2 -31.07 -20.94 -2.93
N ASP A 3 -30.89 -22.19 -2.46
CA ASP A 3 -31.01 -23.38 -3.28
C ASP A 3 -32.38 -23.56 -3.95
N SER A 4 -33.46 -23.01 -3.40
CA SER A 4 -34.79 -23.05 -3.99
C SER A 4 -35.03 -21.97 -5.05
N LEU A 5 -34.28 -20.86 -4.99
CA LEU A 5 -34.39 -19.73 -5.93
C LEU A 5 -33.36 -19.80 -7.06
N ASP A 6 -32.21 -20.42 -6.84
CA ASP A 6 -31.14 -20.58 -7.82
C ASP A 6 -30.44 -21.95 -7.66
N PRO A 7 -31.12 -23.05 -7.98
CA PRO A 7 -30.59 -24.41 -7.76
C PRO A 7 -29.41 -24.77 -8.67
N GLY A 8 -29.15 -23.96 -9.68
CA GLY A 8 -28.04 -24.16 -10.63
C GLY A 8 -26.68 -23.63 -10.14
N ARG A 9 -26.65 -22.89 -9.04
CA ARG A 9 -25.41 -22.33 -8.50
C ARG A 9 -25.10 -22.86 -7.11
N PHE A 10 -23.83 -23.23 -6.92
CA PHE A 10 -23.36 -23.64 -5.60
C PHE A 10 -23.39 -22.43 -4.63
N TYR A 11 -24.02 -22.61 -3.48
CA TYR A 11 -24.08 -21.60 -2.42
C TYR A 11 -23.11 -21.94 -1.29
N TRP A 12 -22.13 -21.05 -1.06
CA TRP A 12 -21.20 -21.16 0.05
C TRP A 12 -21.79 -20.49 1.28
N SER A 13 -22.20 -21.27 2.26
CA SER A 13 -23.08 -20.80 3.34
C SER A 13 -22.40 -20.04 4.48
N SER A 14 -21.08 -20.07 4.55
CA SER A 14 -20.30 -19.45 5.62
C SER A 14 -18.93 -18.96 5.13
N SER A 15 -18.42 -17.87 5.70
CA SER A 15 -17.06 -17.36 5.50
C SER A 15 -16.47 -17.01 6.87
N PRO A 16 -15.23 -17.46 7.23
CA PRO A 16 -14.41 -18.38 6.44
C PRO A 16 -14.91 -19.84 6.57
N SER A 17 -14.70 -20.66 5.55
CA SER A 17 -15.06 -22.05 5.61
C SER A 17 -14.19 -22.90 4.68
N SER A 18 -13.79 -24.09 5.14
CA SER A 18 -13.14 -25.10 4.32
C SER A 18 -14.12 -26.21 3.86
N GLY A 19 -15.41 -26.05 4.17
CA GLY A 19 -16.49 -26.99 3.88
C GLY A 19 -17.18 -27.50 5.14
N ALA A 20 -18.38 -28.05 5.00
CA ALA A 20 -19.17 -28.55 6.13
C ALA A 20 -18.41 -29.64 6.90
N GLY A 21 -18.19 -29.43 8.19
CA GLY A 21 -17.49 -30.38 9.07
C GLY A 21 -15.97 -30.44 8.89
N ILE A 22 -15.39 -29.59 8.04
CA ILE A 22 -13.94 -29.51 7.83
C ILE A 22 -13.38 -28.35 8.65
N LEU A 23 -12.31 -28.60 9.42
CA LEU A 23 -11.56 -27.54 10.10
C LEU A 23 -10.96 -26.59 9.05
N GLN A 24 -10.96 -25.28 9.35
CA GLN A 24 -10.37 -24.28 8.45
C GLN A 24 -8.91 -24.64 8.15
N ASN A 25 -8.57 -24.61 6.86
CA ASN A 25 -7.24 -24.92 6.35
C ASN A 25 -6.94 -24.07 5.09
N PHE A 26 -5.68 -24.15 4.61
CA PHE A 26 -5.23 -23.37 3.46
C PHE A 26 -5.47 -24.03 2.08
N THR A 27 -6.01 -25.24 2.06
CA THR A 27 -6.11 -26.05 0.82
C THR A 27 -7.49 -26.05 0.19
N THR A 28 -8.52 -25.72 0.96
CA THR A 28 -9.93 -25.76 0.50
C THR A 28 -10.72 -24.56 1.03
N GLY A 29 -11.72 -24.14 0.25
CA GLY A 29 -12.62 -23.05 0.62
C GLY A 29 -11.98 -21.69 0.63
N ASP A 30 -12.47 -20.84 1.52
CA ASP A 30 -11.95 -19.50 1.77
C ASP A 30 -11.41 -19.37 3.20
N GLN A 31 -10.57 -18.36 3.41
CA GLN A 31 -9.94 -18.13 4.69
C GLN A 31 -9.87 -16.65 5.05
N HIS A 32 -9.92 -16.39 6.36
CA HIS A 32 -9.60 -15.11 6.95
C HIS A 32 -8.19 -15.16 7.54
N GLU A 33 -7.29 -14.27 7.11
CA GLU A 33 -5.92 -14.18 7.60
C GLU A 33 -5.80 -13.02 8.59
N TRP A 34 -6.12 -13.29 9.86
CA TRP A 34 -6.01 -12.34 10.96
C TRP A 34 -4.83 -12.60 11.90
N GLY A 35 -3.94 -13.51 11.55
CA GLY A 35 -2.65 -13.68 12.23
C GLY A 35 -1.81 -12.41 12.18
N VAL A 36 -1.78 -11.76 11.03
CA VAL A 36 -1.41 -10.34 10.93
C VAL A 36 -2.58 -9.52 11.50
N TRP A 37 -2.34 -8.52 12.28
CA TRP A 37 -3.23 -7.71 13.10
C TRP A 37 -3.53 -8.37 14.45
N PHE A 38 -4.52 -9.23 14.59
CA PHE A 38 -4.94 -9.78 15.89
C PHE A 38 -3.92 -10.72 16.54
N GLY A 39 -3.10 -11.39 15.73
CA GLY A 39 -2.06 -12.31 16.19
C GLY A 39 -0.66 -11.70 16.28
N GLN A 40 -0.50 -10.40 15.98
CA GLN A 40 0.79 -9.67 15.96
C GLN A 40 1.87 -10.31 15.07
N MET A 41 1.46 -11.14 14.10
CA MET A 41 2.38 -11.78 13.16
C MET A 41 2.98 -10.77 12.19
N PRO A 42 4.21 -10.98 11.70
CA PRO A 42 4.83 -10.12 10.70
C PRO A 42 4.12 -10.22 9.34
N PHE A 43 4.31 -9.22 8.46
CA PHE A 43 3.72 -9.23 7.10
C PHE A 43 4.20 -10.40 6.25
N GLN A 44 5.32 -11.03 6.59
CA GLN A 44 5.77 -12.28 5.96
C GLN A 44 4.71 -13.38 6.04
N GLN A 45 3.88 -13.40 7.09
CA GLN A 45 2.79 -14.36 7.28
C GLN A 45 1.83 -14.42 6.07
N TYR A 46 1.60 -13.31 5.39
CA TYR A 46 0.77 -13.28 4.18
C TYR A 46 1.32 -14.12 3.03
N LYS A 47 2.65 -14.32 2.97
CA LYS A 47 3.29 -15.20 1.98
C LYS A 47 3.19 -16.66 2.42
N ASP A 48 3.42 -16.91 3.72
CA ASP A 48 3.55 -18.27 4.26
C ASP A 48 2.18 -18.96 4.38
N ASN A 49 1.10 -18.19 4.56
CA ASN A 49 -0.26 -18.67 4.80
C ASN A 49 -1.24 -18.35 3.65
N ALA A 50 -0.78 -18.18 2.42
CA ALA A 50 -1.67 -17.94 1.31
C ALA A 50 -2.42 -19.22 0.89
N GLY A 51 -3.73 -19.25 1.12
CA GLY A 51 -4.62 -20.34 0.69
C GLY A 51 -5.23 -20.14 -0.70
N ARG A 52 -6.27 -20.93 -1.01
CA ARG A 52 -6.94 -20.91 -2.32
C ARG A 52 -7.69 -19.61 -2.61
N PHE A 53 -8.31 -19.03 -1.56
CA PHE A 53 -9.08 -17.79 -1.60
C PHE A 53 -8.99 -17.12 -0.23
N ILE A 54 -8.42 -15.94 -0.16
CA ILE A 54 -8.30 -15.16 1.08
C ILE A 54 -9.40 -14.08 1.05
N SER A 55 -10.46 -14.30 1.82
CA SER A 55 -11.66 -13.46 1.82
C SER A 55 -11.62 -12.31 2.81
N GLU A 56 -10.71 -12.37 3.79
CA GLU A 56 -10.44 -11.24 4.70
C GLU A 56 -8.98 -11.21 5.18
N TYR A 57 -8.43 -10.02 5.24
CA TYR A 57 -7.18 -9.64 5.93
C TYR A 57 -7.13 -8.11 6.00
N GLY A 58 -6.42 -7.55 6.96
CA GLY A 58 -6.36 -6.10 7.04
C GLY A 58 -5.64 -5.54 8.26
N LEU A 59 -5.45 -4.23 8.26
CA LEU A 59 -4.89 -3.44 9.35
C LEU A 59 -5.72 -2.16 9.53
N GLN A 60 -5.82 -1.66 10.76
CA GLN A 60 -6.39 -0.33 10.99
C GLN A 60 -5.39 0.78 10.67
N SER A 61 -5.92 1.93 10.30
CA SER A 61 -5.21 3.20 10.31
C SER A 61 -6.12 4.35 10.70
N LEU A 62 -5.56 5.45 11.17
CA LEU A 62 -6.30 6.68 11.38
C LEU A 62 -6.71 7.29 10.02
N PRO A 63 -7.90 7.92 9.92
CA PRO A 63 -8.22 8.78 8.79
C PRO A 63 -7.40 10.08 8.88
N GLU A 64 -7.39 10.87 7.80
CA GLU A 64 -6.70 12.16 7.78
C GLU A 64 -7.20 13.12 8.86
N ILE A 65 -6.34 14.04 9.31
CA ILE A 65 -6.67 15.03 10.35
C ILE A 65 -7.94 15.85 10.03
N LYS A 66 -8.21 16.12 8.74
CA LYS A 66 -9.43 16.83 8.32
C LYS A 66 -10.70 16.04 8.61
N THR A 67 -10.64 14.70 8.57
CA THR A 67 -11.73 13.80 8.95
C THR A 67 -11.87 13.74 10.47
N ILE A 68 -10.77 13.62 11.20
CA ILE A 68 -10.75 13.60 12.68
C ILE A 68 -11.38 14.88 13.24
N LYS A 69 -11.07 16.04 12.67
CA LYS A 69 -11.68 17.33 13.07
C LYS A 69 -13.20 17.38 12.90
N LYS A 70 -13.79 16.55 12.04
CA LYS A 70 -15.25 16.41 11.89
C LYS A 70 -15.89 15.53 12.96
N PHE A 71 -15.10 14.80 13.76
CA PHE A 71 -15.64 13.97 14.83
C PHE A 71 -16.24 14.78 15.97
N ASP A 72 -15.62 15.92 16.29
CA ASP A 72 -16.11 16.90 17.25
C ASP A 72 -15.54 18.29 16.93
N SER A 73 -16.39 19.19 16.46
CA SER A 73 -15.99 20.55 16.07
C SER A 73 -15.60 21.46 17.23
N THR A 74 -15.85 21.05 18.48
CA THR A 74 -15.50 21.83 19.69
C THR A 74 -14.06 21.62 20.11
N ILE A 75 -13.41 20.54 19.65
CA ILE A 75 -12.02 20.21 19.97
C ILE A 75 -11.09 21.00 19.06
N THR A 76 -10.27 21.87 19.64
CA THR A 76 -9.30 22.72 18.91
C THR A 76 -7.91 22.07 18.81
N LYS A 77 -7.54 21.23 19.79
CA LYS A 77 -6.26 20.49 19.81
C LYS A 77 -6.55 19.00 19.97
N TRP A 78 -6.26 18.24 18.93
CA TRP A 78 -6.44 16.79 18.89
C TRP A 78 -5.16 16.06 19.32
N THR A 79 -5.35 15.01 20.10
CA THR A 79 -4.30 14.05 20.51
C THR A 79 -4.90 12.63 20.48
N LEU A 80 -4.08 11.59 20.63
CA LEU A 80 -4.57 10.20 20.73
C LEU A 80 -5.48 9.99 21.95
N GLU A 81 -5.34 10.81 23.02
CA GLU A 81 -6.15 10.75 24.25
C GLU A 81 -7.48 11.49 24.11
N SER A 82 -7.73 12.21 23.01
CA SER A 82 -8.98 12.92 22.79
C SER A 82 -10.18 11.97 22.91
N GLU A 83 -11.14 12.30 23.79
CA GLU A 83 -12.28 11.43 24.09
C GLU A 83 -13.07 11.04 22.83
N ALA A 84 -13.35 12.01 21.96
CA ALA A 84 -14.05 11.75 20.70
C ALA A 84 -13.31 10.81 19.76
N LEU A 85 -11.98 10.81 19.76
CA LEU A 85 -11.17 9.87 18.97
C LEU A 85 -11.19 8.48 19.61
N ASN A 86 -11.02 8.39 20.94
CA ASN A 86 -11.09 7.13 21.68
C ASN A 86 -12.48 6.48 21.59
N PHE A 87 -13.57 7.26 21.61
CA PHE A 87 -14.90 6.73 21.41
C PHE A 87 -15.08 6.05 20.05
N ARG A 88 -14.36 6.51 19.02
CA ARG A 88 -14.41 5.97 17.65
C ARG A 88 -13.46 4.81 17.40
N GLN A 89 -12.54 4.51 18.32
CA GLN A 89 -11.75 3.31 18.30
C GLN A 89 -12.54 2.16 18.96
N ARG A 90 -13.07 1.26 18.13
CA ARG A 90 -13.97 0.18 18.61
C ARG A 90 -13.28 -1.18 18.71
N SER A 91 -12.04 -1.30 18.22
CA SER A 91 -11.26 -2.53 18.32
C SER A 91 -10.64 -2.65 19.71
N LYS A 92 -11.01 -3.73 20.43
CA LYS A 92 -10.47 -4.06 21.75
C LYS A 92 -9.94 -5.48 21.71
N MET A 93 -8.76 -5.70 22.29
CA MET A 93 -8.05 -6.98 22.25
C MET A 93 -7.67 -7.43 23.69
N PRO A 94 -8.68 -7.75 24.55
CA PRO A 94 -8.42 -8.10 25.95
C PRO A 94 -7.63 -9.39 26.14
N TRP A 95 -7.51 -10.22 25.09
CA TRP A 95 -6.65 -11.42 25.11
C TRP A 95 -5.15 -11.09 25.04
N ILE A 96 -4.76 -9.89 24.60
CA ILE A 96 -3.37 -9.40 24.63
C ILE A 96 -3.13 -8.76 26.00
N SER A 97 -3.92 -7.74 26.35
CA SER A 97 -3.96 -7.17 27.69
C SER A 97 -5.33 -6.51 27.94
N LYS A 98 -5.71 -6.33 29.21
CA LYS A 98 -7.05 -5.86 29.62
C LYS A 98 -7.52 -4.57 28.90
N ASN A 99 -6.59 -3.68 28.60
CA ASN A 99 -6.91 -2.36 27.99
C ASN A 99 -6.35 -2.21 26.58
N PHE A 100 -5.87 -3.28 25.96
CA PHE A 100 -5.26 -3.22 24.62
C PHE A 100 -6.31 -2.88 23.55
N THR A 101 -6.03 -1.88 22.76
CA THR A 101 -6.92 -1.33 21.73
C THR A 101 -6.30 -1.38 20.34
N GLY A 102 -7.05 -0.96 19.32
CA GLY A 102 -6.53 -0.79 17.99
C GLY A 102 -5.44 0.29 17.88
N PHE A 103 -5.39 1.29 18.79
CA PHE A 103 -4.28 2.24 18.84
C PHE A 103 -2.97 1.55 19.21
N ASP A 104 -2.99 0.73 20.26
CA ASP A 104 -1.81 -0.03 20.70
C ASP A 104 -1.34 -0.99 19.61
N MET A 105 -2.27 -1.57 18.83
CA MET A 105 -1.93 -2.45 17.73
C MET A 105 -1.36 -1.68 16.53
N MET A 106 -1.88 -0.50 16.20
CA MET A 106 -1.29 0.38 15.19
C MET A 106 0.13 0.77 15.59
N GLU A 107 0.33 1.20 16.83
CA GLU A 107 1.66 1.56 17.36
C GLU A 107 2.63 0.36 17.30
N TYR A 108 2.17 -0.84 17.68
CA TYR A 108 2.96 -2.07 17.55
C TYR A 108 3.48 -2.29 16.13
N TYR A 109 2.62 -2.17 15.12
CA TYR A 109 3.02 -2.36 13.72
C TYR A 109 3.82 -1.17 13.18
N ILE A 110 3.52 0.06 13.57
CA ILE A 110 4.34 1.23 13.23
C ILE A 110 5.76 0.99 13.73
N ASN A 111 5.96 0.69 15.00
CA ASN A 111 7.29 0.48 15.60
C ASN A 111 8.04 -0.72 15.01
N LYS A 112 7.33 -1.68 14.44
CA LYS A 112 7.93 -2.81 13.75
C LYS A 112 8.54 -2.44 12.41
N TYR A 113 7.87 -1.61 11.61
CA TYR A 113 8.22 -1.32 10.22
C TYR A 113 8.68 0.12 9.96
N PHE A 114 8.39 1.04 10.85
CA PHE A 114 8.72 2.46 10.78
C PHE A 114 9.30 2.96 12.10
N TYR A 115 9.40 4.28 12.26
CA TYR A 115 9.83 4.94 13.49
C TYR A 115 8.64 5.26 14.40
N SER A 116 8.89 5.46 15.69
CA SER A 116 7.84 5.86 16.63
C SER A 116 7.38 7.28 16.32
N PRO A 117 6.07 7.53 16.20
CA PRO A 117 5.54 8.88 16.00
C PRO A 117 5.67 9.74 17.26
N GLU A 118 5.99 11.02 17.11
CA GLU A 118 6.10 11.98 18.22
C GLU A 118 4.79 12.75 18.48
N ASN A 119 3.89 12.79 17.50
CA ASN A 119 2.63 13.54 17.55
C ASN A 119 1.51 12.84 16.74
N LEU A 120 0.31 13.41 16.82
CA LEU A 120 -0.86 12.82 16.15
C LEU A 120 -0.75 12.82 14.61
N GLU A 121 -0.20 13.88 14.03
CA GLU A 121 -0.03 14.01 12.58
C GLU A 121 0.92 12.93 12.05
N GLU A 122 2.03 12.70 12.72
CA GLU A 122 2.95 11.59 12.41
C GLU A 122 2.29 10.23 12.61
N PHE A 123 1.52 10.05 13.70
CA PHE A 123 0.79 8.82 13.93
C PHE A 123 -0.24 8.54 12.81
N ILE A 124 -0.95 9.57 12.34
CA ILE A 124 -1.86 9.45 11.19
C ILE A 124 -1.09 8.97 9.96
N TYR A 125 -0.02 9.67 9.59
CA TYR A 125 0.78 9.36 8.40
C TYR A 125 1.37 7.96 8.47
N LEU A 126 2.06 7.62 9.57
CA LEU A 126 2.72 6.32 9.73
C LEU A 126 1.72 5.16 9.86
N SER A 127 0.56 5.36 10.51
CA SER A 127 -0.47 4.33 10.57
C SER A 127 -1.05 4.02 9.18
N GLN A 128 -1.23 5.04 8.34
CA GLN A 128 -1.69 4.88 6.96
C GLN A 128 -0.63 4.19 6.08
N LEU A 129 0.64 4.54 6.24
CA LEU A 129 1.74 3.85 5.54
C LEU A 129 1.86 2.39 5.97
N THR A 130 1.70 2.11 7.26
CA THR A 130 1.74 0.74 7.80
C THR A 130 0.60 -0.11 7.22
N GLN A 131 -0.61 0.45 7.16
CA GLN A 131 -1.75 -0.20 6.53
C GLN A 131 -1.48 -0.46 5.03
N ALA A 132 -0.98 0.55 4.30
CA ALA A 132 -0.65 0.42 2.88
C ALA A 132 0.43 -0.64 2.64
N LEU A 133 1.49 -0.64 3.42
CA LEU A 133 2.58 -1.63 3.34
C LEU A 133 2.06 -3.05 3.58
N GLY A 134 1.27 -3.26 4.64
CA GLY A 134 0.72 -4.59 4.96
C GLY A 134 -0.21 -5.12 3.87
N LEU A 135 -1.16 -4.28 3.39
CA LEU A 135 -2.11 -4.67 2.35
C LEU A 135 -1.42 -4.94 1.01
N THR A 136 -0.47 -4.10 0.61
CA THR A 136 0.26 -4.31 -0.66
C THR A 136 1.12 -5.57 -0.61
N ASN A 137 1.80 -5.85 0.51
CA ASN A 137 2.53 -7.10 0.71
C ASN A 137 1.61 -8.34 0.57
N ALA A 138 0.43 -8.31 1.19
CA ALA A 138 -0.55 -9.39 1.08
C ALA A 138 -1.01 -9.59 -0.37
N ILE A 139 -1.44 -8.52 -1.06
CA ILE A 139 -1.95 -8.60 -2.44
C ILE A 139 -0.87 -9.11 -3.39
N HIS A 140 0.37 -8.61 -3.28
CA HIS A 140 1.49 -9.10 -4.07
C HIS A 140 1.75 -10.59 -3.84
N ALA A 141 1.76 -11.05 -2.58
CA ALA A 141 1.96 -12.46 -2.24
C ALA A 141 0.85 -13.34 -2.80
N HIS A 142 -0.41 -12.96 -2.60
CA HIS A 142 -1.57 -13.71 -3.10
C HIS A 142 -1.57 -13.80 -4.63
N ARG A 143 -1.30 -12.68 -5.32
CA ARG A 143 -1.30 -12.63 -6.78
C ARG A 143 -0.14 -13.39 -7.41
N ARG A 144 1.05 -13.38 -6.79
CA ARG A 144 2.19 -14.21 -7.24
C ARG A 144 1.91 -15.70 -7.14
N ASN A 145 1.06 -16.10 -6.21
CA ASN A 145 0.76 -17.52 -5.93
C ASN A 145 -0.25 -18.16 -6.90
N LYS A 146 -0.62 -17.46 -7.98
CA LYS A 146 -1.44 -18.05 -9.05
C LYS A 146 -0.71 -19.24 -9.70
N PRO A 147 -1.44 -20.32 -10.08
CA PRO A 147 -2.89 -20.50 -10.04
C PRO A 147 -3.41 -21.09 -8.72
N TYR A 148 -2.59 -21.20 -7.69
CA TYR A 148 -3.03 -21.74 -6.40
C TYR A 148 -4.00 -20.78 -5.70
N THR A 149 -3.60 -19.54 -5.47
CA THR A 149 -4.44 -18.49 -4.90
C THR A 149 -5.17 -17.74 -6.03
N MET A 150 -6.51 -17.80 -6.04
CA MET A 150 -7.34 -17.22 -7.10
C MET A 150 -8.30 -16.12 -6.61
N GLY A 151 -8.22 -15.74 -5.34
CA GLY A 151 -9.00 -14.63 -4.79
C GLY A 151 -8.31 -13.97 -3.59
N SER A 152 -8.44 -12.65 -3.51
CA SER A 152 -7.86 -11.83 -2.46
C SER A 152 -8.76 -10.62 -2.19
N LEU A 153 -9.42 -10.59 -1.03
CA LEU A 153 -10.34 -9.52 -0.61
C LEU A 153 -9.85 -8.97 0.72
N TYR A 154 -9.49 -7.68 0.75
CA TYR A 154 -9.07 -7.05 2.01
C TYR A 154 -10.25 -6.49 2.79
N TRP A 155 -10.16 -6.53 4.09
CA TRP A 155 -11.05 -5.89 5.02
C TRP A 155 -10.43 -4.56 5.47
N GLN A 156 -11.01 -3.37 5.11
CA GLN A 156 -12.23 -3.19 4.33
C GLN A 156 -12.13 -1.97 3.42
N ILE A 157 -13.08 -1.79 2.49
CA ILE A 157 -13.02 -0.69 1.53
C ILE A 157 -13.40 0.65 2.14
N ASP A 158 -14.53 0.73 2.86
CA ASP A 158 -15.09 1.98 3.40
C ASP A 158 -15.76 1.78 4.77
N ASP A 159 -16.26 2.88 5.34
CA ASP A 159 -16.91 2.94 6.65
C ASP A 159 -18.39 3.33 6.55
N VAL A 160 -19.24 2.76 7.43
CA VAL A 160 -20.68 3.10 7.54
C VAL A 160 -20.94 4.24 8.52
N TRP A 161 -19.95 4.68 9.28
CA TRP A 161 -19.97 5.81 10.19
C TRP A 161 -18.56 6.38 10.39
N PRO A 162 -18.40 7.65 10.82
CA PRO A 162 -17.07 8.24 10.98
C PRO A 162 -16.31 7.59 12.15
N THR A 163 -15.31 6.77 11.86
CA THR A 163 -14.62 5.92 12.84
C THR A 163 -13.13 5.77 12.54
N VAL A 164 -12.42 5.10 13.43
CA VAL A 164 -11.05 4.57 13.23
C VAL A 164 -11.18 3.09 12.92
N SER A 165 -10.75 2.68 11.72
CA SER A 165 -11.05 1.34 11.22
C SER A 165 -10.01 0.81 10.24
N TRP A 166 -10.31 -0.37 9.67
CA TRP A 166 -9.56 -1.03 8.60
C TRP A 166 -9.84 -0.46 7.20
N SER A 167 -10.74 0.52 7.08
CA SER A 167 -11.13 1.08 5.79
C SER A 167 -9.94 1.70 5.04
N SER A 168 -9.92 1.55 3.72
CA SER A 168 -9.00 2.26 2.82
C SER A 168 -9.56 3.61 2.36
N VAL A 169 -10.89 3.77 2.41
CA VAL A 169 -11.62 5.02 2.17
C VAL A 169 -12.38 5.36 3.45
N ASP A 170 -12.22 6.57 3.98
CA ASP A 170 -12.92 6.97 5.19
C ASP A 170 -14.42 7.26 4.93
N TYR A 171 -15.20 7.42 6.00
CA TYR A 171 -16.63 7.70 5.92
C TYR A 171 -17.00 8.90 5.03
N PHE A 172 -16.13 9.89 4.91
CA PHE A 172 -16.36 11.09 4.09
C PHE A 172 -15.83 10.95 2.66
N GLY A 173 -15.39 9.74 2.26
CA GLY A 173 -14.89 9.45 0.91
C GLY A 173 -13.45 9.85 0.66
N ASN A 174 -12.67 10.23 1.69
CA ASN A 174 -11.25 10.50 1.53
C ASN A 174 -10.45 9.20 1.43
N TRP A 175 -9.54 9.15 0.47
CA TRP A 175 -8.65 8.01 0.28
C TRP A 175 -7.48 8.08 1.26
N LYS A 176 -7.26 7.00 2.01
CA LYS A 176 -6.06 6.79 2.81
C LYS A 176 -4.92 6.25 1.94
N ALA A 177 -3.68 6.25 2.46
CA ALA A 177 -2.51 5.72 1.75
C ALA A 177 -2.75 4.30 1.21
N ALA A 178 -3.44 3.47 1.98
CA ALA A 178 -3.80 2.11 1.59
C ALA A 178 -4.61 2.05 0.29
N HIS A 179 -5.53 2.99 0.04
CA HIS A 179 -6.34 2.96 -1.18
C HIS A 179 -5.52 3.18 -2.44
N TYR A 180 -4.53 4.09 -2.39
CA TYR A 180 -3.59 4.31 -3.50
C TYR A 180 -2.69 3.08 -3.72
N GLY A 181 -2.16 2.49 -2.65
CA GLY A 181 -1.33 1.29 -2.72
C GLY A 181 -2.10 0.08 -3.26
N VAL A 182 -3.29 -0.18 -2.73
CA VAL A 182 -4.18 -1.29 -3.16
C VAL A 182 -4.60 -1.13 -4.62
N LYS A 183 -4.93 0.09 -5.07
CA LYS A 183 -5.25 0.37 -6.47
C LYS A 183 -4.12 -0.10 -7.40
N LYS A 184 -2.86 0.24 -7.08
CA LYS A 184 -1.69 -0.20 -7.86
C LYS A 184 -1.45 -1.71 -7.75
N ALA A 185 -1.57 -2.26 -6.54
CA ALA A 185 -1.35 -3.69 -6.31
C ALA A 185 -2.39 -4.59 -7.02
N PHE A 186 -3.58 -4.06 -7.33
CA PHE A 186 -4.61 -4.73 -8.13
C PHE A 186 -4.63 -4.33 -9.61
N ASP A 187 -3.66 -3.58 -10.10
CA ASP A 187 -3.58 -3.31 -11.54
C ASP A 187 -3.55 -4.63 -12.34
N PRO A 188 -4.22 -4.69 -13.51
CA PRO A 188 -4.32 -5.92 -14.29
C PRO A 188 -2.98 -6.56 -14.66
N VAL A 189 -1.92 -5.77 -14.76
CA VAL A 189 -0.55 -6.25 -14.93
C VAL A 189 0.29 -5.74 -13.77
N LEU A 190 0.94 -6.64 -13.05
CA LEU A 190 1.72 -6.32 -11.86
C LEU A 190 3.12 -6.92 -11.97
N ILE A 191 4.15 -6.09 -11.72
CA ILE A 191 5.50 -6.58 -11.43
C ILE A 191 5.60 -6.78 -9.92
N SER A 192 5.95 -7.99 -9.48
CA SER A 192 6.00 -8.35 -8.07
C SER A 192 7.34 -8.97 -7.70
N PRO A 193 8.29 -8.16 -7.24
CA PRO A 193 9.55 -8.64 -6.67
C PRO A 193 9.33 -9.37 -5.34
N ASP A 194 10.15 -10.36 -5.06
CA ASP A 194 10.20 -11.06 -3.78
C ASP A 194 11.61 -11.56 -3.50
N VAL A 195 12.07 -11.43 -2.27
CA VAL A 195 13.36 -11.97 -1.82
C VAL A 195 13.11 -13.12 -0.86
N LYS A 196 13.76 -14.25 -1.15
CA LYS A 196 13.81 -15.41 -0.27
C LYS A 196 15.20 -16.00 -0.30
N ASP A 197 15.77 -16.29 0.86
CA ASP A 197 17.11 -16.92 1.01
C ASP A 197 18.19 -16.21 0.15
N SER A 198 18.26 -14.87 0.24
CA SER A 198 19.18 -14.01 -0.54
C SER A 198 19.03 -14.13 -2.07
N THR A 199 17.89 -14.57 -2.54
CA THR A 199 17.54 -14.66 -3.96
C THR A 199 16.35 -13.79 -4.26
N LEU A 200 16.51 -12.81 -5.16
CA LEU A 200 15.42 -12.03 -5.72
C LEU A 200 14.74 -12.82 -6.83
N THR A 201 13.43 -12.89 -6.81
CA THR A 201 12.61 -13.38 -7.92
C THR A 201 11.64 -12.30 -8.35
N ILE A 202 11.59 -11.96 -9.62
CA ILE A 202 10.60 -11.06 -10.20
C ILE A 202 9.52 -11.92 -10.86
N THR A 203 8.30 -11.79 -10.35
CA THR A 203 7.10 -12.39 -10.96
C THR A 203 6.30 -11.30 -11.66
N VAL A 204 5.91 -11.53 -12.89
CA VAL A 204 4.93 -10.70 -13.58
C VAL A 204 3.58 -11.41 -13.56
N VAL A 205 2.58 -10.72 -13.03
CA VAL A 205 1.18 -11.18 -13.03
C VAL A 205 0.45 -10.52 -14.17
N ASN A 206 -0.24 -11.31 -14.99
CA ASN A 206 -1.08 -10.85 -16.09
C ASN A 206 -2.51 -11.35 -15.88
N ASP A 207 -3.42 -10.47 -15.42
CA ASP A 207 -4.84 -10.80 -15.24
C ASP A 207 -5.67 -10.50 -16.51
N LYS A 208 -5.02 -10.04 -17.59
CA LYS A 208 -5.69 -9.85 -18.87
C LYS A 208 -6.00 -11.22 -19.52
N LEU A 209 -7.02 -11.24 -20.38
CA LEU A 209 -7.41 -12.43 -21.15
C LEU A 209 -6.58 -12.63 -22.43
N LYS A 210 -5.46 -11.92 -22.54
CA LYS A 210 -4.53 -12.01 -23.67
C LYS A 210 -3.10 -12.13 -23.14
N GLU A 211 -2.29 -12.88 -23.86
CA GLU A 211 -0.86 -12.96 -23.70
C GLU A 211 -0.23 -11.57 -23.79
N LEU A 212 0.82 -11.35 -23.02
CA LEU A 212 1.58 -10.12 -22.91
C LEU A 212 3.05 -10.38 -23.24
N SER A 213 3.57 -9.72 -24.27
CA SER A 213 5.00 -9.73 -24.61
C SER A 213 5.58 -8.35 -24.43
N GLY A 214 6.82 -8.27 -23.97
CA GLY A 214 7.53 -7.01 -23.73
C GLY A 214 8.96 -7.20 -23.24
N THR A 215 9.56 -6.09 -22.81
CA THR A 215 10.88 -6.09 -22.18
C THR A 215 10.75 -5.60 -20.74
N LEU A 216 11.20 -6.42 -19.80
CA LEU A 216 11.29 -6.08 -18.38
C LEU A 216 12.68 -5.49 -18.12
N PHE A 217 12.72 -4.27 -17.62
CA PHE A 217 13.95 -3.60 -17.18
C PHE A 217 14.08 -3.67 -15.66
N LEU A 218 15.31 -3.88 -15.19
CA LEU A 218 15.66 -3.92 -13.78
C LEU A 218 16.89 -3.02 -13.56
N ASP A 219 16.69 -1.98 -12.77
CA ASP A 219 17.76 -1.06 -12.39
C ASP A 219 17.87 -0.98 -10.87
N VAL A 220 19.06 -1.18 -10.30
CA VAL A 220 19.32 -0.90 -8.89
C VAL A 220 19.97 0.48 -8.79
N PHE A 221 19.39 1.33 -7.95
CA PHE A 221 19.87 2.67 -7.67
C PHE A 221 20.25 2.81 -6.21
N THR A 222 21.27 3.62 -5.91
CA THR A 222 21.41 4.17 -4.56
C THR A 222 20.27 5.14 -4.25
N LEU A 223 20.03 5.42 -2.97
CA LEU A 223 19.01 6.40 -2.56
C LEU A 223 19.28 7.81 -3.12
N ASP A 224 20.56 8.13 -3.41
CA ASP A 224 20.97 9.38 -4.06
C ASP A 224 20.79 9.37 -5.59
N GLY A 225 20.35 8.26 -6.19
CA GLY A 225 20.02 8.15 -7.61
C GLY A 225 21.16 7.66 -8.51
N LEU A 226 22.30 7.18 -7.98
CA LEU A 226 23.35 6.54 -8.79
C LEU A 226 22.89 5.12 -9.15
N ARG A 227 22.82 4.80 -10.46
CA ARG A 227 22.53 3.45 -10.94
C ARG A 227 23.76 2.57 -10.79
N VAL A 228 23.64 1.48 -10.01
CA VAL A 228 24.74 0.55 -9.69
C VAL A 228 24.62 -0.79 -10.42
N PHE A 229 23.40 -1.16 -10.81
CA PHE A 229 23.13 -2.36 -11.60
C PHE A 229 22.07 -2.06 -12.66
N SER A 230 22.15 -2.70 -13.83
CA SER A 230 21.14 -2.58 -14.87
C SER A 230 21.10 -3.84 -15.71
N THR A 231 19.94 -4.37 -15.96
CA THR A 231 19.70 -5.47 -16.92
C THR A 231 18.31 -5.37 -17.51
N ASP A 232 18.11 -6.04 -18.62
CA ASP A 232 16.80 -6.21 -19.22
C ASP A 232 16.57 -7.67 -19.64
N ASN A 233 15.31 -8.05 -19.74
CA ASN A 233 14.90 -9.39 -20.12
C ASN A 233 13.63 -9.34 -20.99
N SER A 234 13.67 -9.99 -22.15
CA SER A 234 12.49 -10.20 -22.97
C SER A 234 11.54 -11.19 -22.30
N VAL A 235 10.28 -10.84 -22.12
CA VAL A 235 9.30 -11.64 -21.40
C VAL A 235 8.07 -11.91 -22.26
N ASN A 236 7.50 -13.11 -22.04
CA ASN A 236 6.23 -13.50 -22.59
C ASN A 236 5.38 -14.13 -21.48
N ILE A 237 4.27 -13.45 -21.13
CA ILE A 237 3.41 -13.77 -19.97
C ILE A 237 2.05 -14.22 -20.50
N GLN A 238 1.69 -15.47 -20.23
CA GLN A 238 0.41 -16.03 -20.65
C GLN A 238 -0.76 -15.26 -20.04
N ALA A 239 -1.91 -15.35 -20.69
CA ALA A 239 -3.17 -14.80 -20.17
C ALA A 239 -3.51 -15.40 -18.80
N ASN A 240 -4.04 -14.57 -17.88
CA ASN A 240 -4.49 -14.98 -16.55
C ASN A 240 -3.48 -15.83 -15.76
N SER A 241 -2.21 -15.40 -15.76
CA SER A 241 -1.10 -16.14 -15.14
C SER A 241 -0.21 -15.27 -14.25
N ALA A 242 0.61 -15.94 -13.45
CA ALA A 242 1.75 -15.36 -12.75
C ALA A 242 3.01 -16.14 -13.17
N THR A 243 4.00 -15.45 -13.72
CA THR A 243 5.20 -16.07 -14.28
C THR A 243 6.44 -15.45 -13.66
N ALA A 244 7.29 -16.28 -13.04
CA ALA A 244 8.64 -15.85 -12.63
C ALA A 244 9.49 -15.62 -13.90
N VAL A 245 9.93 -14.39 -14.09
CA VAL A 245 10.59 -13.95 -15.34
C VAL A 245 12.06 -13.59 -15.14
N TYR A 246 12.49 -13.41 -13.90
CA TYR A 246 13.87 -13.11 -13.56
C TYR A 246 14.20 -13.62 -12.16
N THR A 247 15.40 -14.17 -11.98
CA THR A 247 15.91 -14.63 -10.68
C THR A 247 17.41 -14.36 -10.61
N GLU A 248 17.84 -13.74 -9.51
CA GLU A 248 19.26 -13.42 -9.28
C GLU A 248 19.57 -13.35 -7.78
N SER A 249 20.83 -13.58 -7.40
CA SER A 249 21.29 -13.38 -6.03
C SER A 249 21.26 -11.89 -5.65
N THR A 250 20.87 -11.58 -4.41
CA THR A 250 20.92 -10.19 -3.94
C THR A 250 22.34 -9.63 -3.92
N GLY A 251 23.35 -10.49 -3.70
CA GLY A 251 24.76 -10.10 -3.73
C GLY A 251 25.19 -9.53 -5.08
N GLU A 252 24.81 -10.16 -6.20
CA GLU A 252 25.11 -9.69 -7.55
C GLU A 252 24.37 -8.38 -7.85
N LEU A 253 23.07 -8.30 -7.50
CA LEU A 253 22.24 -7.11 -7.73
C LEU A 253 22.74 -5.89 -6.99
N LEU A 254 23.21 -6.07 -5.76
CA LEU A 254 23.66 -4.96 -4.90
C LEU A 254 25.03 -4.39 -5.34
N CYS A 255 25.82 -5.13 -6.11
CA CYS A 255 27.15 -4.69 -6.58
C CYS A 255 28.02 -4.10 -5.45
N GLY A 256 28.01 -4.75 -4.27
CA GLY A 256 28.76 -4.31 -3.08
C GLY A 256 28.12 -3.17 -2.29
N GLN A 257 26.94 -2.70 -2.67
CA GLN A 257 26.18 -1.71 -1.89
C GLN A 257 25.49 -2.39 -0.70
N ASN A 258 25.17 -1.58 0.31
CA ASN A 258 24.38 -2.04 1.45
C ASN A 258 22.87 -1.99 1.11
N GLU A 259 22.12 -3.02 1.48
CA GLU A 259 20.67 -3.14 1.24
C GLU A 259 19.85 -1.94 1.72
N ASN A 260 20.29 -1.27 2.78
CA ASN A 260 19.61 -0.10 3.35
C ASN A 260 19.89 1.22 2.61
N ASN A 261 20.74 1.20 1.58
CA ASN A 261 21.15 2.39 0.82
C ASN A 261 20.75 2.32 -0.67
N VAL A 262 19.99 1.29 -1.05
CA VAL A 262 19.59 1.05 -2.45
C VAL A 262 18.11 0.69 -2.56
N TYR A 263 17.57 0.81 -3.76
CA TYR A 263 16.28 0.29 -4.17
C TYR A 263 16.35 -0.29 -5.58
N LEU A 264 15.49 -1.25 -5.86
CA LEU A 264 15.29 -1.81 -7.20
C LEU A 264 14.11 -1.07 -7.86
N SER A 265 14.33 -0.54 -9.05
CA SER A 265 13.31 0.00 -9.95
C SER A 265 13.09 -0.98 -11.08
N THR A 266 11.86 -1.44 -11.26
CA THR A 266 11.47 -2.34 -12.35
C THR A 266 10.37 -1.72 -13.18
N TYR A 267 10.43 -1.89 -14.50
CA TYR A 267 9.37 -1.45 -15.39
C TYR A 267 9.26 -2.36 -16.62
N LEU A 268 8.04 -2.59 -17.04
CA LEU A 268 7.71 -3.42 -18.19
C LEU A 268 7.27 -2.55 -19.35
N VAL A 269 7.98 -2.63 -20.47
CA VAL A 269 7.70 -1.90 -21.71
C VAL A 269 7.06 -2.83 -22.72
N THR A 270 5.95 -2.39 -23.32
CA THR A 270 5.26 -3.07 -24.41
C THR A 270 5.02 -2.06 -25.54
N GLY A 271 5.55 -2.33 -26.75
CA GLY A 271 5.64 -1.32 -27.78
C GLY A 271 6.47 -0.14 -27.31
N ASP A 272 5.98 1.09 -27.46
CA ASP A 272 6.70 2.33 -27.12
C ASP A 272 6.32 2.91 -25.76
N SER A 273 5.61 2.14 -24.90
CA SER A 273 5.12 2.68 -23.61
C SER A 273 5.40 1.76 -22.43
N THR A 274 5.65 2.36 -21.27
CA THR A 274 5.71 1.66 -19.99
C THR A 274 4.29 1.24 -19.60
N LEU A 275 4.10 -0.07 -19.46
CA LEU A 275 2.82 -0.65 -19.09
C LEU A 275 2.60 -0.66 -17.57
N THR A 276 3.64 -0.97 -16.82
CA THR A 276 3.62 -1.04 -15.34
C THR A 276 5.03 -0.86 -14.78
N GLU A 277 5.13 -0.35 -13.57
CA GLU A 277 6.39 -0.15 -12.86
C GLU A 277 6.26 -0.53 -11.38
N ASN A 278 7.38 -0.85 -10.74
CA ASN A 278 7.44 -1.09 -9.30
C ASN A 278 8.79 -0.63 -8.74
N ILE A 279 8.77 -0.12 -7.50
CA ILE A 279 9.96 0.15 -6.68
C ILE A 279 9.95 -0.87 -5.53
N PHE A 280 11.07 -1.57 -5.35
CA PHE A 280 11.22 -2.57 -4.29
C PHE A 280 12.43 -2.23 -3.41
N TYR A 281 12.27 -2.42 -2.11
CA TYR A 281 13.30 -2.22 -1.10
C TYR A 281 13.70 -3.55 -0.49
N PHE A 282 15.00 -3.74 -0.26
CA PHE A 282 15.56 -4.98 0.28
C PHE A 282 15.43 -5.08 1.81
N VAL A 283 15.08 -3.97 2.46
CA VAL A 283 14.87 -3.88 3.91
C VAL A 283 13.57 -3.16 4.23
N ASP A 284 13.05 -3.34 5.44
CA ASP A 284 11.89 -2.58 5.93
C ASP A 284 12.17 -1.08 5.97
N PRO A 285 11.13 -0.24 5.82
CA PRO A 285 11.29 1.22 5.71
C PRO A 285 12.14 1.87 6.81
N LYS A 286 12.05 1.39 8.06
CA LYS A 286 12.82 1.92 9.19
C LYS A 286 14.35 1.71 9.09
N TYR A 287 14.80 0.80 8.24
CA TYR A 287 16.23 0.55 8.06
C TYR A 287 16.83 1.30 6.88
N LEU A 288 16.00 1.94 6.06
CA LEU A 288 16.47 2.74 4.93
C LEU A 288 17.21 3.99 5.42
N LYS A 289 18.36 4.29 4.85
CA LYS A 289 19.15 5.50 5.12
C LYS A 289 18.67 6.68 4.27
N LEU A 290 17.38 7.01 4.41
CA LEU A 290 16.78 8.12 3.68
C LEU A 290 17.44 9.45 4.09
N LYS A 291 17.48 10.38 3.12
CA LYS A 291 17.90 11.76 3.32
C LYS A 291 16.72 12.66 2.97
N THR A 292 16.53 13.75 3.72
CA THR A 292 15.48 14.72 3.43
C THR A 292 15.62 15.29 2.02
N PRO A 293 14.66 15.05 1.12
CA PRO A 293 14.74 15.49 -0.26
C PRO A 293 14.45 17.00 -0.39
N LYS A 294 15.11 17.67 -1.32
CA LYS A 294 14.69 18.98 -1.77
C LYS A 294 13.74 18.82 -2.95
N PHE A 295 12.52 19.33 -2.79
CA PHE A 295 11.53 19.29 -3.86
C PHE A 295 11.56 20.53 -4.74
N SER A 296 11.45 20.33 -6.07
CA SER A 296 11.14 21.37 -7.02
C SER A 296 9.74 21.13 -7.57
N THR A 297 8.88 22.15 -7.57
CA THR A 297 7.46 22.00 -7.88
C THR A 297 6.95 23.02 -8.88
N SER A 298 6.05 22.58 -9.75
CA SER A 298 5.24 23.42 -10.63
C SER A 298 3.76 23.13 -10.40
N ILE A 299 2.95 24.17 -10.21
CA ILE A 299 1.51 24.04 -9.97
C ILE A 299 0.81 24.92 -11.01
N LYS A 300 -0.05 24.29 -11.83
CA LYS A 300 -0.83 24.95 -12.88
C LYS A 300 -2.31 24.61 -12.71
N LYS A 301 -3.18 25.60 -12.88
CA LYS A 301 -4.64 25.38 -12.93
C LYS A 301 -5.03 25.09 -14.37
N TYR A 302 -5.79 24.03 -14.58
CA TYR A 302 -6.41 23.71 -15.85
C TYR A 302 -7.88 23.36 -15.61
N GLN A 303 -8.79 24.18 -16.12
CA GLN A 303 -10.22 24.11 -15.84
C GLN A 303 -10.50 24.14 -14.32
N ASN A 304 -11.08 23.05 -13.77
CA ASN A 304 -11.37 22.91 -12.36
C ASN A 304 -10.33 22.05 -11.61
N GLU A 305 -9.19 21.75 -12.22
CA GLU A 305 -8.18 20.86 -11.67
C GLU A 305 -6.86 21.61 -11.45
N TRP A 306 -6.03 21.06 -10.58
CA TRP A 306 -4.67 21.52 -10.33
C TRP A 306 -3.69 20.44 -10.78
N ILE A 307 -2.88 20.76 -11.77
CA ILE A 307 -1.78 19.90 -12.25
C ILE A 307 -0.55 20.24 -11.44
N VAL A 308 -0.01 19.27 -10.73
CA VAL A 308 1.19 19.39 -9.89
C VAL A 308 2.26 18.50 -10.46
N SER A 309 3.37 19.11 -10.95
CA SER A 309 4.59 18.41 -11.32
C SER A 309 5.64 18.62 -10.25
N LEU A 310 6.36 17.59 -9.87
CA LEU A 310 7.40 17.65 -8.84
C LEU A 310 8.57 16.73 -9.17
N THR A 311 9.77 17.16 -8.74
CA THR A 311 11.02 16.37 -8.73
C THR A 311 11.63 16.43 -7.35
N ALA A 312 12.45 15.42 -6.99
CA ALA A 312 13.17 15.35 -5.74
C ALA A 312 14.68 15.21 -5.98
N SER A 313 15.52 15.79 -5.11
CA SER A 313 16.99 15.73 -5.20
C SER A 313 17.59 14.38 -4.86
N THR A 314 16.89 13.55 -4.12
CA THR A 314 17.20 12.17 -3.73
C THR A 314 15.90 11.36 -3.75
N LEU A 315 15.95 10.05 -3.53
CA LEU A 315 14.72 9.26 -3.39
C LEU A 315 13.84 9.87 -2.30
N ALA A 316 12.61 10.26 -2.65
CA ALA A 316 11.59 10.66 -1.71
C ALA A 316 10.57 9.51 -1.58
N LYS A 317 10.56 8.85 -0.42
CA LYS A 317 9.69 7.71 -0.17
C LYS A 317 8.36 8.15 0.45
N ASP A 318 7.26 7.54 -0.03
CA ASP A 318 5.90 7.71 0.49
C ASP A 318 5.44 9.19 0.49
N VAL A 319 5.68 9.91 -0.61
CA VAL A 319 5.36 11.32 -0.75
C VAL A 319 3.86 11.56 -0.61
N TYR A 320 3.48 12.30 0.44
CA TYR A 320 2.11 12.76 0.69
C TYR A 320 1.95 14.22 0.27
N LEU A 321 0.95 14.49 -0.55
CA LEU A 321 0.59 15.81 -1.03
C LEU A 321 -0.75 16.27 -0.44
N SER A 322 -0.81 17.50 0.01
CA SER A 322 -2.06 18.14 0.43
C SER A 322 -2.07 19.62 0.10
N PHE A 323 -3.27 20.18 -0.06
CA PHE A 323 -3.46 21.63 -0.11
C PHE A 323 -4.04 22.14 1.20
N ASP A 324 -3.60 23.32 1.68
CA ASP A 324 -4.04 23.91 2.95
C ASP A 324 -5.55 24.11 3.02
N THR A 325 -6.15 24.58 1.90
CA THR A 325 -7.50 25.12 1.86
C THR A 325 -8.45 24.34 0.94
N LEU A 326 -7.93 23.37 0.18
CA LEU A 326 -8.72 22.61 -0.78
C LEU A 326 -8.97 21.18 -0.28
N ILE A 327 -10.21 20.74 -0.38
CA ILE A 327 -10.62 19.35 -0.19
C ILE A 327 -10.89 18.76 -1.58
N GLY A 328 -10.40 17.56 -1.85
CA GLY A 328 -10.56 16.91 -3.15
C GLY A 328 -9.75 15.64 -3.25
N LYS A 329 -9.63 15.13 -4.47
CA LYS A 329 -8.95 13.86 -4.77
C LYS A 329 -7.73 14.06 -5.64
N TRP A 330 -6.67 13.32 -5.33
CA TRP A 330 -5.47 13.19 -6.14
C TRP A 330 -5.57 11.98 -7.06
N THR A 331 -5.03 12.07 -8.26
CA THR A 331 -4.90 10.90 -9.16
C THR A 331 -3.93 9.87 -8.61
N ASP A 332 -2.90 10.32 -7.87
CA ASP A 332 -1.95 9.52 -7.11
C ASP A 332 -1.47 10.28 -5.87
N ASN A 333 -1.16 9.57 -4.79
CA ASN A 333 -0.61 10.12 -3.55
C ASN A 333 0.12 9.02 -2.76
N TYR A 334 0.92 9.36 -1.76
CA TYR A 334 1.74 8.40 -1.00
C TYR A 334 2.61 7.52 -1.93
N PHE A 335 3.24 8.15 -2.90
CA PHE A 335 4.08 7.50 -3.91
C PHE A 335 5.56 7.71 -3.63
N ASP A 336 6.38 6.81 -4.16
CA ASP A 336 7.83 6.99 -4.21
C ASP A 336 8.22 7.84 -5.41
N LEU A 337 9.15 8.78 -5.22
CA LEU A 337 9.66 9.65 -6.26
C LEU A 337 11.18 9.46 -6.39
N ARG A 338 11.61 8.91 -7.51
CA ARG A 338 13.04 8.68 -7.80
C ARG A 338 13.78 10.02 -7.96
N SER A 339 15.05 10.03 -7.54
CA SER A 339 15.94 11.20 -7.70
C SER A 339 15.95 11.73 -9.12
N GLY A 340 15.67 13.03 -9.30
CA GLY A 340 15.69 13.72 -10.60
C GLY A 340 14.59 13.35 -11.59
N VAL A 341 13.70 12.41 -11.26
CA VAL A 341 12.58 12.01 -12.13
C VAL A 341 11.36 12.89 -11.84
N GLU A 342 10.78 13.49 -12.88
CA GLU A 342 9.54 14.26 -12.74
C GLU A 342 8.33 13.35 -12.64
N LYS A 343 7.46 13.62 -11.66
CA LYS A 343 6.13 13.03 -11.55
C LYS A 343 5.06 14.13 -11.63
N THR A 344 4.03 13.88 -12.41
CA THR A 344 2.86 14.76 -12.51
C THR A 344 1.65 14.07 -11.93
N VAL A 345 0.94 14.75 -11.04
CA VAL A 345 -0.33 14.33 -10.46
C VAL A 345 -1.38 15.43 -10.61
N ILE A 346 -2.64 15.04 -10.63
CA ILE A 346 -3.76 15.95 -10.77
C ILE A 346 -4.59 15.93 -9.50
N PHE A 347 -4.94 17.10 -9.01
CA PHE A 347 -5.89 17.29 -7.91
C PHE A 347 -7.20 17.83 -8.44
N THR A 348 -8.29 17.11 -8.16
CA THR A 348 -9.67 17.50 -8.49
C THR A 348 -10.37 17.94 -7.21
N PRO A 349 -10.67 19.24 -7.01
CA PRO A 349 -11.38 19.72 -5.84
C PRO A 349 -12.85 19.25 -5.83
N GLU A 350 -13.40 18.97 -4.64
CA GLU A 350 -14.81 18.58 -4.47
C GLU A 350 -15.78 19.71 -4.82
N ILE A 351 -15.38 20.95 -4.55
CA ILE A 351 -16.17 22.14 -4.83
C ILE A 351 -15.36 23.03 -5.79
N LYS A 352 -16.03 23.53 -6.83
CA LYS A 352 -15.41 24.50 -7.73
C LYS A 352 -15.15 25.80 -6.96
N ILE A 353 -13.89 26.13 -6.76
CA ILE A 353 -13.48 27.31 -6.03
C ILE A 353 -12.66 28.21 -6.95
N GLU A 354 -13.05 29.49 -7.07
CA GLU A 354 -12.22 30.54 -7.68
C GLU A 354 -11.27 31.08 -6.62
N THR A 355 -10.22 30.30 -6.31
CA THR A 355 -9.19 30.71 -5.35
C THR A 355 -7.90 31.13 -6.04
N PRO A 356 -7.08 31.99 -5.40
CA PRO A 356 -5.69 32.11 -5.75
C PRO A 356 -4.96 30.76 -5.67
N LYS A 357 -3.77 30.66 -6.24
CA LYS A 357 -2.96 29.43 -6.21
C LYS A 357 -2.85 28.90 -4.78
N PRO A 358 -3.33 27.66 -4.49
CA PRO A 358 -3.26 27.10 -3.15
C PRO A 358 -1.82 26.78 -2.78
N LYS A 359 -1.53 26.79 -1.48
CA LYS A 359 -0.23 26.34 -0.96
C LYS A 359 -0.22 24.82 -0.92
N LEU A 360 0.77 24.22 -1.57
CA LEU A 360 1.04 22.79 -1.54
C LEU A 360 1.91 22.45 -0.34
N ASN A 361 1.47 21.48 0.44
CA ASN A 361 2.29 20.84 1.47
C ASN A 361 2.76 19.49 0.93
N ILE A 362 4.03 19.17 1.20
CA ILE A 362 4.67 17.92 0.79
C ILE A 362 5.32 17.34 2.03
N ILE A 363 5.07 16.08 2.31
CA ILE A 363 5.71 15.29 3.36
C ILE A 363 6.24 14.02 2.72
N SER A 364 7.41 13.57 3.11
CA SER A 364 7.98 12.27 2.77
C SER A 364 8.39 11.52 4.04
N LEU A 365 8.64 10.21 3.94
CA LEU A 365 9.05 9.44 5.11
C LEU A 365 10.34 9.99 5.75
N ALA A 366 11.24 10.60 4.96
CA ALA A 366 12.47 11.19 5.48
C ALA A 366 12.24 12.38 6.42
N ASP A 367 11.12 13.09 6.28
CA ASP A 367 10.77 14.24 7.14
C ASP A 367 10.34 13.81 8.57
N ILE A 368 10.06 12.50 8.78
CA ILE A 368 9.67 11.94 10.09
C ILE A 368 10.86 11.31 10.83
N ILE A 369 11.99 11.15 10.16
CA ILE A 369 13.17 10.43 10.69
C ILE A 369 14.14 11.40 11.40
N GLU A 370 14.05 12.70 11.15
CA GLU A 370 14.85 13.77 11.75
C GLU A 370 14.32 14.18 13.12
#